data_756b993e2e375dff52d1f56a246e66e4
#
_entry.id   756b993e2e375dff52d1f56a246e66e4
#
_cell.length_a   1.000
_cell.length_b   1.000
_cell.length_c   1.000
_cell.angle_alpha   90.00
_cell.angle_beta   90.00
_cell.angle_gamma   90.00
#
_symmetry.space_group_name_H-M   'P 1'
#
loop_
_entity.id
_entity.type
_entity.pdbx_description
1 polymer ?
#
loop_
_entity_poly.entity_id
_entity_poly.type
_entity_poly.pdbx_seq_one_letter_code
_entity_poly.pdbx_strand_id
1 'polypeptide(L)'
;MKIDAPRKYVTDNLKYALDPGSIAVVGASRYPNKVGYKVIEGLQKWGYDGKIYPVNPRADKVAGLKAYPTVMDIPDDVDLVSIALPAHLVKMVLEETVKKKAKMVVIATSAFKEIGRGD
;
A
#
# COMPACT_ATOMS: atom_id res chain seq x y z
N MET A 1 -9.16 10.21 -18.22
CA MET A 1 -7.83 9.69 -18.59
C MET A 1 -7.95 8.52 -19.54
N LYS A 2 -7.11 8.51 -20.55
CA LYS A 2 -7.15 7.44 -21.53
C LYS A 2 -6.18 6.33 -21.14
N ILE A 3 -6.65 5.09 -21.24
CA ILE A 3 -5.82 3.94 -20.91
C ILE A 3 -5.41 3.25 -22.21
N ASP A 4 -4.12 3.15 -22.44
CA ASP A 4 -3.57 2.56 -23.65
C ASP A 4 -3.26 1.08 -23.54
N ALA A 5 -3.97 0.37 -22.70
CA ALA A 5 -3.81 -1.07 -22.54
C ALA A 5 -4.98 -1.82 -23.18
N PRO A 6 -4.76 -3.07 -23.62
CA PRO A 6 -5.86 -3.88 -24.13
C PRO A 6 -6.96 -4.00 -23.07
N ARG A 7 -8.21 -3.98 -23.52
CA ARG A 7 -9.36 -4.07 -22.61
C ARG A 7 -9.27 -5.29 -21.69
N LYS A 8 -8.85 -6.42 -22.21
CA LYS A 8 -8.75 -7.63 -21.41
C LYS A 8 -7.74 -7.46 -20.28
N TYR A 9 -6.60 -6.83 -20.57
CA TYR A 9 -5.58 -6.59 -19.54
C TYR A 9 -6.15 -5.73 -18.41
N VAL A 10 -6.83 -4.65 -18.78
CA VAL A 10 -7.42 -3.75 -17.80
C VAL A 10 -8.44 -4.49 -16.94
N THR A 11 -9.32 -5.28 -17.58
CA THR A 11 -10.34 -6.03 -16.89
C THR A 11 -9.76 -7.06 -15.93
N ASP A 12 -8.73 -7.80 -16.39
CA ASP A 12 -8.12 -8.85 -15.57
C ASP A 12 -7.42 -8.28 -14.33
N ASN A 13 -6.94 -7.03 -14.40
CA ASN A 13 -6.20 -6.44 -13.29
C ASN A 13 -7.05 -5.56 -12.39
N LEU A 14 -8.23 -5.14 -12.83
CA LEU A 14 -9.10 -4.30 -12.01
C LEU A 14 -9.52 -4.98 -10.71
N LYS A 15 -9.65 -6.29 -10.71
CA LYS A 15 -10.05 -7.01 -9.49
C LYS A 15 -9.08 -6.78 -8.34
N TYR A 16 -7.79 -6.61 -8.63
CA TYR A 16 -6.80 -6.39 -7.59
C TYR A 16 -6.84 -4.97 -7.03
N ALA A 17 -7.44 -4.03 -7.76
CA ALA A 17 -7.64 -2.69 -7.26
C ALA A 17 -8.98 -2.54 -6.54
N LEU A 18 -10.00 -3.24 -7.03
CA LEU A 18 -11.36 -3.12 -6.50
C LEU A 18 -11.64 -4.09 -5.37
N ASP A 19 -11.02 -5.27 -5.40
CA ASP A 19 -11.27 -6.30 -4.40
C ASP A 19 -10.00 -7.12 -4.16
N PRO A 20 -8.94 -6.51 -3.61
CA PRO A 20 -7.74 -7.26 -3.33
C PRO A 20 -7.95 -8.22 -2.16
N GLY A 21 -7.35 -9.40 -2.26
CA GLY A 21 -7.39 -10.38 -1.17
C GLY A 21 -6.45 -10.04 -0.03
N SER A 22 -5.41 -9.25 -0.30
CA SER A 22 -4.46 -8.81 0.71
C SER A 22 -3.89 -7.46 0.33
N ILE A 23 -3.65 -6.63 1.35
CA ILE A 23 -3.09 -5.29 1.18
C ILE A 23 -1.92 -5.11 2.14
N ALA A 24 -0.75 -4.75 1.60
CA ALA A 24 0.37 -4.33 2.42
C ALA A 24 0.38 -2.80 2.45
N VAL A 25 0.47 -2.24 3.64
CA VAL A 25 0.51 -0.78 3.81
C VAL A 25 1.92 -0.42 4.23
N VAL A 26 2.73 0.07 3.28
CA VAL A 26 4.10 0.47 3.52
C VAL A 26 4.12 1.91 4.01
N GLY A 27 4.84 2.14 5.12
CA GLY A 27 4.77 3.43 5.81
C GLY A 27 3.68 3.43 6.86
N ALA A 28 3.18 2.24 7.23
CA ALA A 28 2.22 2.12 8.31
C ALA A 28 2.79 2.73 9.59
N SER A 29 2.00 3.52 10.28
CA SER A 29 2.44 4.24 11.46
C SER A 29 1.61 3.87 12.66
N ARG A 30 2.24 3.91 13.84
CA ARG A 30 1.52 3.74 15.11
C ARG A 30 0.76 5.00 15.49
N TYR A 31 1.06 6.12 14.84
CA TYR A 31 0.49 7.41 15.21
C TYR A 31 -0.73 7.74 14.37
N PRO A 32 -1.89 7.97 15.01
CA PRO A 32 -3.16 8.14 14.29
C PRO A 32 -3.22 9.32 13.31
N ASN A 33 -2.34 10.30 13.47
CA ASN A 33 -2.33 11.46 12.58
C ASN A 33 -1.55 11.23 11.30
N LYS A 34 -0.89 10.09 11.16
CA LYS A 34 -0.09 9.78 9.97
C LYS A 34 -0.92 9.08 8.90
N VAL A 35 -0.55 9.32 7.65
CA VAL A 35 -1.27 8.75 6.50
C VAL A 35 -1.33 7.22 6.57
N GLY A 36 -0.21 6.58 6.91
CA GLY A 36 -0.18 5.12 6.97
C GLY A 36 -1.14 4.54 7.99
N TYR A 37 -1.31 5.20 9.13
CA TYR A 37 -2.29 4.76 10.12
C TYR A 37 -3.72 4.94 9.58
N LYS A 38 -3.97 6.07 8.95
CA LYS A 38 -5.30 6.39 8.44
C LYS A 38 -5.74 5.43 7.35
N VAL A 39 -4.80 4.98 6.53
CA VAL A 39 -5.11 3.98 5.50
C VAL A 39 -5.61 2.69 6.15
N ILE A 40 -4.90 2.20 7.16
CA ILE A 40 -5.30 0.96 7.85
C ILE A 40 -6.62 1.15 8.58
N GLU A 41 -6.76 2.26 9.30
CA GLU A 41 -7.99 2.56 10.02
C GLU A 41 -9.19 2.62 9.08
N GLY A 42 -9.00 3.26 7.92
CA GLY A 42 -10.04 3.33 6.91
C GLY A 42 -10.46 1.97 6.41
N LEU A 43 -9.50 1.10 6.11
CA LEU A 43 -9.80 -0.25 5.66
C LEU A 43 -10.61 -1.02 6.69
N GLN A 44 -10.23 -0.90 7.97
CA GLN A 44 -10.93 -1.58 9.05
C GLN A 44 -12.35 -1.04 9.22
N LYS A 45 -12.52 0.27 9.16
CA LYS A 45 -13.83 0.91 9.32
C LYS A 45 -14.78 0.60 8.17
N TRP A 46 -14.24 0.45 6.97
CA TRP A 46 -15.05 0.15 5.79
C TRP A 46 -15.39 -1.32 5.65
N GLY A 47 -14.91 -2.14 6.59
CA GLY A 47 -15.24 -3.56 6.58
C GLY A 47 -14.44 -4.38 5.58
N TYR A 48 -13.23 -3.94 5.24
CA TYR A 48 -12.38 -4.75 4.38
C TYR A 48 -12.12 -6.09 5.06
N ASP A 49 -12.45 -7.18 4.38
CA ASP A 49 -12.36 -8.52 4.96
C ASP A 49 -11.11 -9.30 4.54
N GLY A 50 -10.25 -8.69 3.72
CA GLY A 50 -9.00 -9.32 3.35
C GLY A 50 -7.92 -9.13 4.41
N LYS A 51 -6.73 -9.60 4.11
CA LYS A 51 -5.60 -9.48 5.03
C LYS A 51 -4.89 -8.14 4.86
N ILE A 52 -4.58 -7.50 5.98
CA ILE A 52 -3.85 -6.24 6.01
C ILE A 52 -2.49 -6.49 6.64
N TYR A 53 -1.42 -6.13 5.93
CA TYR A 53 -0.05 -6.29 6.38
C TYR A 53 0.60 -4.92 6.56
N PRO A 54 0.63 -4.38 7.78
CA PRO A 54 1.37 -3.14 8.04
C PRO A 54 2.87 -3.38 7.85
N VAL A 55 3.54 -2.45 7.20
CA VAL A 55 4.99 -2.52 7.00
C VAL A 55 5.62 -1.31 7.66
N ASN A 56 6.40 -1.54 8.72
CA ASN A 56 7.08 -0.51 9.47
C ASN A 56 8.30 -1.13 10.13
N PRO A 57 9.52 -0.66 9.82
CA PRO A 57 10.74 -1.26 10.38
C PRO A 57 10.92 -1.03 11.88
N ARG A 58 10.13 -0.15 12.48
CA ARG A 58 10.28 0.23 13.88
C ARG A 58 9.13 -0.16 14.78
N ALA A 59 8.15 -0.88 14.25
CA ALA A 59 6.97 -1.25 15.03
C ALA A 59 6.68 -2.74 14.86
N ASP A 60 6.29 -3.38 15.94
CA ASP A 60 5.86 -4.78 15.90
C ASP A 60 4.39 -4.90 15.58
N LYS A 61 3.61 -3.88 15.93
CA LYS A 61 2.17 -3.85 15.70
C LYS A 61 1.74 -2.45 15.30
N VAL A 62 0.76 -2.39 14.41
CA VAL A 62 0.11 -1.14 14.03
C VAL A 62 -1.39 -1.39 13.98
N ALA A 63 -2.15 -0.57 14.67
CA ALA A 63 -3.62 -0.68 14.72
C ALA A 63 -4.09 -2.10 15.09
N GLY A 64 -3.39 -2.76 16.00
CA GLY A 64 -3.73 -4.09 16.45
C GLY A 64 -3.27 -5.23 15.55
N LEU A 65 -2.61 -4.92 14.43
CA LEU A 65 -2.15 -5.91 13.47
C LEU A 65 -0.64 -6.08 13.54
N LYS A 66 -0.16 -7.30 13.31
CA LYS A 66 1.26 -7.56 13.26
C LYS A 66 1.90 -6.77 12.11
N ALA A 67 2.99 -6.06 12.41
CA ALA A 67 3.73 -5.31 11.42
C ALA A 67 4.99 -6.07 10.99
N TYR A 68 5.42 -5.82 9.76
CA TYR A 68 6.60 -6.45 9.18
C TYR A 68 7.63 -5.37 8.83
N PRO A 69 8.94 -5.66 8.98
CA PRO A 69 9.96 -4.64 8.70
C PRO A 69 9.98 -4.20 7.24
N THR A 70 9.80 -5.13 6.30
CA THR A 70 9.76 -4.84 4.88
C THR A 70 8.66 -5.65 4.20
N VAL A 71 8.34 -5.27 2.97
CA VAL A 71 7.37 -6.04 2.16
C VAL A 71 7.83 -7.47 1.96
N MET A 72 9.15 -7.67 1.84
CA MET A 72 9.72 -8.99 1.60
C MET A 72 9.57 -9.93 2.80
N ASP A 73 9.39 -9.39 3.99
CA ASP A 73 9.21 -10.21 5.20
C ASP A 73 7.81 -10.79 5.35
N ILE A 74 6.87 -10.32 4.55
CA ILE A 74 5.51 -10.84 4.59
C ILE A 74 5.52 -12.25 4.00
N PRO A 75 5.06 -13.27 4.76
CA PRO A 75 5.18 -14.66 4.30
C PRO A 75 4.22 -15.05 3.19
N ASP A 76 3.13 -14.31 3.04
CA ASP A 76 2.09 -14.62 2.06
C ASP A 76 2.21 -13.71 0.83
N ASP A 77 1.52 -14.11 -0.23
CA ASP A 77 1.41 -13.27 -1.43
C ASP A 77 0.61 -12.01 -1.10
N VAL A 78 0.98 -10.91 -1.75
CA VAL A 78 0.31 -9.63 -1.56
C VAL A 78 -0.29 -9.17 -2.89
N ASP A 79 -1.58 -8.88 -2.88
CA ASP A 79 -2.26 -8.42 -4.08
C ASP A 79 -2.02 -6.93 -4.32
N LEU A 80 -2.19 -6.12 -3.30
CA LEU A 80 -2.07 -4.66 -3.41
C LEU A 80 -1.05 -4.14 -2.41
N VAL A 81 -0.15 -3.28 -2.87
CA VAL A 81 0.78 -2.58 -1.98
C VAL A 81 0.41 -1.10 -2.02
N SER A 82 0.07 -0.56 -0.85
CA SER A 82 -0.20 0.87 -0.68
C SER A 82 1.02 1.51 -0.05
N ILE A 83 1.62 2.47 -0.73
CA ILE A 83 2.84 3.12 -0.25
C ILE A 83 2.51 4.49 0.30
N ALA A 84 2.72 4.67 1.61
CA ALA A 84 2.46 5.93 2.31
C ALA A 84 3.78 6.47 2.87
N LEU A 85 4.72 6.76 1.98
CA LEU A 85 6.07 7.22 2.31
C LEU A 85 6.39 8.50 1.57
N PRO A 86 7.37 9.28 2.06
CA PRO A 86 7.89 10.41 1.30
C PRO A 86 8.43 9.97 -0.05
N ALA A 87 8.35 10.85 -1.04
CA ALA A 87 8.69 10.51 -2.42
C ALA A 87 10.09 9.91 -2.57
N HIS A 88 11.07 10.37 -1.78
CA HIS A 88 12.43 9.88 -1.91
C HIS A 88 12.62 8.43 -1.49
N LEU A 89 11.65 7.84 -0.79
CA LEU A 89 11.71 6.45 -0.38
C LEU A 89 10.89 5.52 -1.28
N VAL A 90 10.08 6.10 -2.17
CA VAL A 90 9.15 5.31 -2.97
C VAL A 90 9.87 4.37 -3.93
N LYS A 91 10.94 4.83 -4.56
CA LYS A 91 11.66 4.00 -5.53
C LYS A 91 12.16 2.69 -4.93
N MET A 92 12.77 2.78 -3.75
CA MET A 92 13.29 1.59 -3.07
C MET A 92 12.17 0.59 -2.78
N VAL A 93 11.03 1.08 -2.32
CA VAL A 93 9.90 0.23 -1.99
C VAL A 93 9.28 -0.36 -3.26
N LEU A 94 9.25 0.39 -4.35
CA LEU A 94 8.76 -0.13 -5.63
C LEU A 94 9.60 -1.31 -6.09
N GLU A 95 10.92 -1.24 -5.93
CA GLU A 95 11.80 -2.33 -6.29
C GLU A 95 11.50 -3.58 -5.45
N GLU A 96 11.28 -3.41 -4.15
CA GLU A 96 10.89 -4.53 -3.28
C GLU A 96 9.52 -5.10 -3.69
N THR A 97 8.60 -4.22 -4.03
CA THR A 97 7.26 -4.62 -4.43
C THR A 97 7.27 -5.47 -5.70
N VAL A 98 8.12 -5.10 -6.65
CA VAL A 98 8.30 -5.89 -7.88
C VAL A 98 8.85 -7.27 -7.55
N LYS A 99 9.85 -7.35 -6.68
CA LYS A 99 10.42 -8.63 -6.25
C LYS A 99 9.40 -9.49 -5.53
N LYS A 100 8.51 -8.86 -4.78
CA LYS A 100 7.43 -9.56 -4.06
C LYS A 100 6.35 -10.07 -5.01
N LYS A 101 6.33 -9.56 -6.24
CA LYS A 101 5.35 -9.91 -7.27
C LYS A 101 3.92 -9.51 -6.88
N ALA A 102 3.79 -8.35 -6.26
CA ALA A 102 2.47 -7.79 -5.98
C ALA A 102 1.75 -7.49 -7.28
N LYS A 103 0.43 -7.57 -7.26
CA LYS A 103 -0.38 -7.40 -8.48
C LYS A 103 -0.66 -5.94 -8.79
N MET A 104 -0.68 -5.09 -7.77
CA MET A 104 -1.06 -3.69 -7.93
C MET A 104 -0.32 -2.83 -6.90
N VAL A 105 0.00 -1.60 -7.28
CA VAL A 105 0.63 -0.64 -6.38
C VAL A 105 -0.15 0.66 -6.41
N VAL A 106 -0.41 1.21 -5.23
CA VAL A 106 -1.02 2.53 -5.09
C VAL A 106 -0.09 3.37 -4.24
N ILE A 107 0.20 4.58 -4.69
CA ILE A 107 1.06 5.48 -3.94
C ILE A 107 0.20 6.54 -3.29
N ALA A 108 0.15 6.51 -1.95
CA ALA A 108 -0.64 7.43 -1.14
C ALA A 108 0.30 8.22 -0.25
N THR A 109 1.00 9.18 -0.85
CA THR A 109 2.00 9.96 -0.13
C THR A 109 1.65 11.44 -0.15
N SER A 110 1.93 12.10 0.97
CA SER A 110 1.72 13.54 1.08
C SER A 110 2.67 14.34 0.18
N ALA A 111 3.75 13.71 -0.31
CA ALA A 111 4.67 14.39 -1.20
C ALA A 111 4.01 14.82 -2.50
N PHE A 112 3.06 14.05 -3.01
CA PHE A 112 2.32 14.45 -4.19
C PHE A 112 1.52 15.72 -3.98
N LYS A 113 0.96 15.86 -2.80
CA LYS A 113 0.18 17.02 -2.45
C LYS A 113 1.05 18.28 -2.46
N GLU A 114 2.26 18.16 -1.91
CA GLU A 114 3.19 19.27 -1.87
C GLU A 114 3.68 19.64 -3.28
N ILE A 115 4.05 18.66 -4.07
CA ILE A 115 4.52 18.87 -5.43
C ILE A 115 3.42 19.46 -6.30
N GLY A 116 2.22 18.91 -6.20
CA GLY A 116 1.11 19.33 -7.04
C GLY A 116 0.67 20.77 -6.80
N ARG A 117 0.91 21.27 -5.61
CA ARG A 117 0.51 22.63 -5.25
C ARG A 117 1.58 23.64 -5.58
N GLY A 118 2.82 23.23 -5.58
CA GLY A 118 3.91 24.14 -5.77
C GLY A 118 4.06 25.14 -4.66
N ASP A 119 3.46 24.89 -3.53
CA ASP A 119 3.52 25.82 -2.39
C ASP A 119 3.73 25.09 -1.09
#